data_9c02fc6fbcad6512072728ede31b607a
#
_entry.id   9c02fc6fbcad6512072728ede31b607a
#
_cell.length_a   1.000
_cell.length_b   1.000
_cell.length_c   1.000
_cell.angle_alpha   90.00
_cell.angle_beta   90.00
_cell.angle_gamma   90.00
#
_symmetry.space_group_name_H-M   'P 1'
#
loop_
_entity.id
_entity.type
_entity.pdbx_description
1 polymer ?
#
loop_
_entity_poly.entity_id
_entity_poly.type
_entity_poly.pdbx_seq_one_letter_code
_entity_poly.pdbx_strand_id
1 'polypeptide(L)'
;MKFKKRSQSKATTFALTSMLDVIFLLLCFFVTVSVFSQWESEISIKLPNAKTAETPERLPGEIIVNLSKDGKISVNSVALTLGDLCARLSKVVKFYPGQPVIIRADKEVRYEALVELIDTCRAAGIWNFSLATDNSEGKE
;
A
#
# COMPACT_ATOMS: atom_id res chain seq x y z
N MET A 1 -26.19 75.86 3.20
CA MET A 1 -25.68 74.66 3.86
C MET A 1 -25.36 73.64 2.82
N LYS A 2 -24.06 73.37 2.54
CA LYS A 2 -23.65 72.33 1.58
C LYS A 2 -23.39 71.04 2.35
N PHE A 3 -24.27 70.04 2.21
CA PHE A 3 -24.03 68.68 2.77
C PHE A 3 -22.96 67.99 1.92
N LYS A 4 -21.78 67.82 2.54
CA LYS A 4 -20.67 67.07 1.97
C LYS A 4 -21.02 65.57 2.00
N LYS A 5 -21.40 65.04 0.85
CA LYS A 5 -21.69 63.62 0.66
C LYS A 5 -20.40 62.83 0.95
N ARG A 6 -20.39 62.16 2.10
CA ARG A 6 -19.26 61.30 2.51
C ARG A 6 -19.27 60.10 1.59
N SER A 7 -18.34 60.10 0.64
CA SER A 7 -18.06 58.93 -0.20
C SER A 7 -17.65 57.74 0.72
N GLN A 8 -18.57 56.82 0.93
CA GLN A 8 -18.20 55.54 1.50
C GLN A 8 -17.34 54.84 0.46
N SER A 9 -16.02 54.80 0.70
CA SER A 9 -15.17 53.86 0.01
C SER A 9 -15.69 52.47 0.33
N LYS A 10 -16.32 51.81 -0.66
CA LYS A 10 -16.52 50.36 -0.62
C LYS A 10 -15.12 49.76 -0.52
N ALA A 11 -14.68 49.50 0.72
CA ALA A 11 -13.59 48.58 0.93
C ALA A 11 -14.03 47.30 0.23
N THR A 12 -13.41 46.99 -0.89
CA THR A 12 -13.48 45.66 -1.49
C THR A 12 -12.94 44.72 -0.42
N THR A 13 -13.84 44.18 0.37
CA THR A 13 -13.52 43.05 1.24
C THR A 13 -13.12 41.95 0.29
N PHE A 14 -11.84 41.90 0.00
CA PHE A 14 -11.27 40.81 -0.76
C PHE A 14 -11.70 39.57 -0.03
N ALA A 15 -12.35 38.67 -0.73
CA ALA A 15 -12.90 37.47 -0.15
C ALA A 15 -11.74 36.51 0.21
N LEU A 16 -10.96 36.89 1.23
CA LEU A 16 -9.88 36.07 1.78
C LEU A 16 -10.35 34.66 2.17
N THR A 17 -11.59 34.58 2.61
CA THR A 17 -12.23 33.30 2.94
C THR A 17 -12.33 32.37 1.73
N SER A 18 -12.69 32.90 0.55
CA SER A 18 -12.73 32.10 -0.68
C SER A 18 -11.35 31.66 -1.14
N MET A 19 -10.33 32.52 -0.96
CA MET A 19 -8.96 32.14 -1.28
C MET A 19 -8.41 31.06 -0.33
N LEU A 20 -8.72 31.19 0.96
CA LEU A 20 -8.36 30.18 1.97
C LEU A 20 -9.04 28.84 1.68
N ASP A 21 -10.28 28.84 1.23
CA ASP A 21 -11.00 27.61 0.87
C ASP A 21 -10.32 26.88 -0.30
N VAL A 22 -9.95 27.62 -1.36
CA VAL A 22 -9.22 27.04 -2.49
C VAL A 22 -7.88 26.44 -2.06
N ILE A 23 -7.13 27.17 -1.22
CA ILE A 23 -5.84 26.67 -0.71
C ILE A 23 -6.05 25.42 0.16
N PHE A 24 -7.09 25.43 0.99
CA PHE A 24 -7.44 24.30 1.85
C PHE A 24 -7.83 23.07 1.02
N LEU A 25 -8.64 23.24 -0.04
CA LEU A 25 -9.01 22.15 -0.94
C LEU A 25 -7.79 21.60 -1.68
N LEU A 26 -6.87 22.46 -2.13
CA LEU A 26 -5.61 22.03 -2.73
C LEU A 26 -4.76 21.24 -1.73
N LEU A 27 -4.68 21.71 -0.49
CA LEU A 27 -3.96 21.00 0.56
C LEU A 27 -4.56 19.59 0.79
N CYS A 28 -5.87 19.51 0.95
CA CYS A 28 -6.58 18.24 1.10
C CYS A 28 -6.35 17.32 -0.10
N PHE A 29 -6.37 17.87 -1.31
CA PHE A 29 -6.08 17.10 -2.52
C PHE A 29 -4.66 16.54 -2.50
N PHE A 30 -3.64 17.35 -2.23
CA PHE A 30 -2.26 16.88 -2.17
C PHE A 30 -2.02 15.87 -1.06
N VAL A 31 -2.63 16.08 0.12
CA VAL A 31 -2.54 15.10 1.22
C VAL A 31 -3.17 13.78 0.80
N THR A 32 -4.35 13.82 0.18
CA THR A 32 -5.03 12.60 -0.29
C THR A 32 -4.21 11.88 -1.34
N VAL A 33 -3.71 12.59 -2.35
CA VAL A 33 -2.85 12.00 -3.40
C VAL A 33 -1.56 11.44 -2.80
N SER A 34 -0.95 12.13 -1.84
CA SER A 34 0.27 11.67 -1.16
C SER A 34 0.05 10.38 -0.39
N VAL A 35 -1.07 10.26 0.32
CA VAL A 35 -1.43 9.03 1.05
C VAL A 35 -1.67 7.88 0.08
N PHE A 36 -2.42 8.10 -1.00
CA PHE A 36 -2.66 7.05 -2.00
C PHE A 36 -1.40 6.64 -2.76
N SER A 37 -0.51 7.59 -3.08
CA SER A 37 0.75 7.32 -3.77
C SER A 37 1.71 6.45 -2.95
N GLN A 38 1.66 6.54 -1.63
CA GLN A 38 2.48 5.70 -0.76
C GLN A 38 2.05 4.21 -0.79
N TRP A 39 0.81 3.94 -1.15
CA TRP A 39 0.30 2.57 -1.23
C TRP A 39 0.75 1.84 -2.52
N GLU A 40 1.16 2.59 -3.54
CA GLU A 40 1.64 2.02 -4.81
C GLU A 40 3.16 1.87 -4.88
N SER A 41 3.93 2.45 -3.95
CA SER A 41 5.39 2.38 -3.92
C SER A 41 5.91 1.08 -3.29
N GLU A 42 5.17 -0.02 -3.41
CA GLU A 42 5.75 -1.33 -3.15
C GLU A 42 6.75 -1.63 -4.26
N ILE A 43 8.00 -1.80 -3.83
CA ILE A 43 9.17 -2.24 -4.58
C ILE A 43 8.75 -2.98 -5.85
N SER A 44 9.28 -2.57 -6.99
CA SER A 44 9.07 -3.20 -8.29
C SER A 44 9.53 -4.66 -8.27
N ILE A 45 8.68 -5.55 -7.75
CA ILE A 45 8.90 -6.99 -7.73
C ILE A 45 8.44 -7.53 -9.08
N LYS A 46 9.38 -8.06 -9.86
CA LYS A 46 9.07 -8.78 -11.09
C LYS A 46 8.61 -10.17 -10.73
N LEU A 47 7.30 -10.39 -10.73
CA LEU A 47 6.70 -11.68 -10.43
C LEU A 47 7.00 -12.70 -11.56
N PRO A 48 7.15 -13.99 -11.24
CA PRO A 48 7.28 -15.04 -12.25
C PRO A 48 5.95 -15.20 -13.01
N ASN A 49 6.06 -15.43 -14.33
CA ASN A 49 4.89 -15.66 -15.17
C ASN A 49 4.34 -17.07 -14.96
N ALA A 50 3.05 -17.18 -14.74
CA ALA A 50 2.34 -18.45 -14.77
C ALA A 50 1.19 -18.40 -15.77
N LYS A 51 1.13 -19.37 -16.69
CA LYS A 51 0.16 -19.41 -17.80
C LYS A 51 -1.31 -19.52 -17.35
N THR A 52 -1.56 -19.86 -16.12
CA THR A 52 -2.90 -20.08 -15.55
C THR A 52 -3.17 -19.22 -14.30
N ALA A 53 -2.38 -18.17 -14.10
CA ALA A 53 -2.59 -17.30 -12.94
C ALA A 53 -3.82 -16.42 -13.18
N GLU A 54 -4.86 -16.63 -12.38
CA GLU A 54 -5.88 -15.63 -12.17
C GLU A 54 -5.26 -14.52 -11.33
N THR A 55 -5.42 -13.27 -11.76
CA THR A 55 -5.00 -12.12 -10.96
C THR A 55 -5.78 -12.18 -9.64
N PRO A 56 -5.16 -12.40 -8.48
CA PRO A 56 -5.91 -12.47 -7.25
C PRO A 56 -6.59 -11.13 -7.00
N GLU A 57 -7.90 -11.13 -7.00
CA GLU A 57 -8.70 -9.97 -6.60
C GLU A 57 -8.36 -9.69 -5.13
N ARG A 58 -7.87 -8.50 -4.83
CA ARG A 58 -7.47 -8.14 -3.46
C ARG A 58 -8.69 -8.14 -2.55
N LEU A 59 -8.78 -9.13 -1.68
CA LEU A 59 -9.81 -9.15 -0.66
C LEU A 59 -9.40 -8.24 0.52
N PRO A 60 -10.32 -7.45 1.07
CA PRO A 60 -10.03 -6.63 2.25
C PRO A 60 -9.55 -7.52 3.40
N GLY A 61 -8.36 -7.23 3.91
CA GLY A 61 -7.78 -7.95 5.04
C GLY A 61 -6.68 -8.95 4.70
N GLU A 62 -6.30 -9.14 3.44
CA GLU A 62 -5.17 -9.99 3.06
C GLU A 62 -3.83 -9.38 3.49
N ILE A 63 -2.94 -10.21 4.00
CA ILE A 63 -1.57 -9.81 4.32
C ILE A 63 -0.68 -10.12 3.12
N ILE A 64 -0.06 -9.08 2.57
CA ILE A 64 0.87 -9.24 1.45
C ILE A 64 2.30 -9.23 2.00
N VAL A 65 3.01 -10.33 1.76
CA VAL A 65 4.43 -10.48 2.09
C VAL A 65 5.23 -10.45 0.80
N ASN A 66 6.07 -9.45 0.66
CA ASN A 66 6.93 -9.29 -0.51
C ASN A 66 8.31 -9.87 -0.22
N LEU A 67 8.85 -10.63 -1.16
CA LEU A 67 10.18 -11.22 -1.12
C LEU A 67 10.97 -10.77 -2.35
N SER A 68 11.97 -9.91 -2.14
CA SER A 68 12.82 -9.40 -3.22
C SER A 68 13.86 -10.42 -3.66
N LYS A 69 14.48 -10.20 -4.82
CA LYS A 69 15.56 -11.02 -5.35
C LYS A 69 16.75 -11.17 -4.37
N ASP A 70 17.00 -10.15 -3.55
CA ASP A 70 18.07 -10.15 -2.54
C ASP A 70 17.69 -10.89 -1.25
N GLY A 71 16.51 -11.53 -1.20
CA GLY A 71 16.01 -12.22 -0.02
C GLY A 71 15.45 -11.30 1.07
N LYS A 72 15.26 -10.01 0.78
CA LYS A 72 14.66 -9.06 1.71
C LYS A 72 13.15 -9.25 1.74
N ILE A 73 12.61 -9.30 2.96
CA ILE A 73 11.18 -9.45 3.22
C ILE A 73 10.61 -8.11 3.61
N SER A 74 9.46 -7.76 3.04
CA SER A 74 8.70 -6.58 3.44
C SER A 74 7.19 -6.85 3.51
N VAL A 75 6.54 -6.20 4.46
CA VAL A 75 5.08 -6.20 4.64
C VAL A 75 4.65 -4.76 4.81
N ASN A 76 3.71 -4.31 3.98
CA ASN A 76 3.25 -2.90 3.95
C ASN A 76 4.42 -1.91 3.86
N SER A 77 5.37 -2.17 2.96
CA SER A 77 6.58 -1.35 2.73
C SER A 77 7.56 -1.28 3.91
N VAL A 78 7.35 -2.06 4.95
CA VAL A 78 8.27 -2.17 6.10
C VAL A 78 9.12 -3.41 5.93
N ALA A 79 10.45 -3.22 5.85
CA ALA A 79 11.39 -4.34 5.82
C ALA A 79 11.40 -5.08 7.17
N LEU A 80 11.35 -6.40 7.12
CA LEU A 80 11.28 -7.27 8.29
C LEU A 80 12.32 -8.38 8.19
N THR A 81 12.77 -8.86 9.35
CA THR A 81 13.50 -10.13 9.44
C THR A 81 12.50 -11.30 9.49
N LEU A 82 12.95 -12.51 9.20
CA LEU A 82 12.13 -13.73 9.33
C LEU A 82 11.57 -13.87 10.76
N GLY A 83 12.36 -13.55 11.78
CA GLY A 83 11.93 -13.59 13.18
C GLY A 83 10.83 -12.58 13.49
N ASP A 84 10.97 -11.34 13.01
CA ASP A 84 9.96 -10.28 13.19
C ASP A 84 8.67 -10.62 12.44
N LEU A 85 8.79 -11.17 11.23
CA LEU A 85 7.65 -11.63 10.46
C LEU A 85 6.88 -12.73 11.21
N CYS A 86 7.59 -13.75 11.70
CA CYS A 86 6.99 -14.83 12.49
C CYS A 86 6.24 -14.29 13.72
N ALA A 87 6.85 -13.37 14.47
CA ALA A 87 6.23 -12.77 15.65
C ALA A 87 4.97 -11.97 15.30
N ARG A 88 4.99 -11.21 14.21
CA ARG A 88 3.82 -10.44 13.74
C ARG A 88 2.70 -11.34 13.24
N LEU A 89 3.02 -12.33 12.41
CA LEU A 89 2.03 -13.29 11.89
C LEU A 89 1.40 -14.11 13.02
N SER A 90 2.18 -14.55 14.00
CA SER A 90 1.66 -15.27 15.17
C SER A 90 0.66 -14.45 15.98
N LYS A 91 0.88 -13.14 16.11
CA LYS A 91 -0.10 -12.23 16.74
C LYS A 91 -1.38 -12.13 15.92
N VAL A 92 -1.26 -12.00 14.60
CA VAL A 92 -2.43 -11.91 13.72
C VAL A 92 -3.27 -13.18 13.81
N VAL A 93 -2.65 -14.36 13.76
CA VAL A 93 -3.36 -15.63 13.83
C VAL A 93 -4.13 -15.81 15.14
N LYS A 94 -3.63 -15.27 16.26
CA LYS A 94 -4.34 -15.28 17.54
C LYS A 94 -5.67 -14.55 17.51
N PHE A 95 -5.73 -13.42 16.80
CA PHE A 95 -6.93 -12.59 16.72
C PHE A 95 -7.82 -12.95 15.53
N TYR A 96 -7.20 -13.39 14.43
CA TYR A 96 -7.86 -13.69 13.16
C TYR A 96 -7.36 -15.04 12.62
N PRO A 97 -7.87 -16.18 13.18
CA PRO A 97 -7.52 -17.51 12.67
C PRO A 97 -8.01 -17.67 11.24
N GLY A 98 -7.15 -18.19 10.36
CA GLY A 98 -7.48 -18.36 8.94
C GLY A 98 -7.22 -17.14 8.05
N GLN A 99 -6.56 -16.11 8.57
CA GLN A 99 -6.16 -14.94 7.79
C GLN A 99 -5.37 -15.36 6.55
N PRO A 100 -5.81 -14.98 5.33
CA PRO A 100 -5.09 -15.29 4.11
C PRO A 100 -3.81 -14.45 3.99
N VAL A 101 -2.72 -15.08 3.55
CA VAL A 101 -1.44 -14.44 3.28
C VAL A 101 -1.08 -14.63 1.82
N ILE A 102 -0.76 -13.54 1.13
CA ILE A 102 -0.26 -13.59 -0.23
C ILE A 102 1.25 -13.36 -0.20
N ILE A 103 2.00 -14.32 -0.72
CA ILE A 103 3.44 -14.19 -0.88
C ILE A 103 3.73 -13.77 -2.32
N ARG A 104 4.34 -12.59 -2.46
CA ARG A 104 4.80 -12.04 -3.73
C ARG A 104 6.31 -12.17 -3.80
N ALA A 105 6.80 -13.17 -4.48
CA ALA A 105 8.23 -13.41 -4.67
C ALA A 105 8.70 -12.91 -6.02
N ASP A 106 9.87 -12.24 -6.05
CA ASP A 106 10.51 -11.86 -7.29
C ASP A 106 10.90 -13.11 -8.10
N LYS A 107 10.81 -13.04 -9.44
CA LYS A 107 11.16 -14.14 -10.34
C LYS A 107 12.61 -14.62 -10.23
N GLU A 108 13.50 -13.74 -9.77
CA GLU A 108 14.93 -14.02 -9.62
C GLU A 108 15.31 -14.39 -8.17
N VAL A 109 14.32 -14.55 -7.28
CA VAL A 109 14.57 -14.94 -5.90
C VAL A 109 15.16 -16.34 -5.84
N ARG A 110 16.07 -16.56 -4.91
CA ARG A 110 16.58 -17.90 -4.63
C ARG A 110 15.46 -18.76 -4.04
N TYR A 111 15.31 -19.96 -4.59
CA TYR A 111 14.30 -20.92 -4.12
C TYR A 111 14.40 -21.21 -2.62
N GLU A 112 15.62 -21.27 -2.09
CA GLU A 112 15.89 -21.46 -0.67
C GLU A 112 15.24 -20.37 0.19
N ALA A 113 15.36 -19.09 -0.19
CA ALA A 113 14.76 -17.97 0.53
C ALA A 113 13.23 -18.03 0.52
N LEU A 114 12.64 -18.50 -0.57
CA LEU A 114 11.19 -18.71 -0.66
C LEU A 114 10.72 -19.85 0.28
N VAL A 115 11.47 -20.93 0.35
CA VAL A 115 11.15 -22.07 1.23
C VAL A 115 11.25 -21.64 2.70
N GLU A 116 12.29 -20.90 3.09
CA GLU A 116 12.44 -20.38 4.45
C GLU A 116 11.28 -19.44 4.84
N LEU A 117 10.83 -18.60 3.89
CA LEU A 117 9.67 -17.74 4.12
C LEU A 117 8.38 -18.56 4.34
N ILE A 118 8.15 -19.57 3.52
CA ILE A 118 6.97 -20.46 3.65
C ILE A 118 7.02 -21.19 4.99
N ASP A 119 8.16 -21.72 5.39
CA ASP A 119 8.33 -22.40 6.68
C ASP A 119 8.06 -21.45 7.85
N THR A 120 8.51 -20.20 7.73
CA THR A 120 8.24 -19.15 8.73
C THR A 120 6.75 -18.88 8.85
N CYS A 121 6.03 -18.78 7.73
CA CYS A 121 4.58 -18.60 7.72
C CYS A 121 3.86 -19.78 8.42
N ARG A 122 4.27 -21.00 8.12
CA ARG A 122 3.72 -22.22 8.75
C ARG A 122 4.02 -22.29 10.25
N ALA A 123 5.24 -21.96 10.65
CA ALA A 123 5.62 -21.88 12.06
C ALA A 123 4.81 -20.83 12.84
N ALA A 124 4.40 -19.76 12.18
CA ALA A 124 3.50 -18.75 12.74
C ALA A 124 2.03 -19.21 12.80
N GLY A 125 1.68 -20.36 12.24
CA GLY A 125 0.30 -20.90 12.21
C GLY A 125 -0.51 -20.47 10.98
N ILE A 126 0.13 -19.94 9.94
CA ILE A 126 -0.52 -19.59 8.67
C ILE A 126 -0.53 -20.83 7.76
N TRP A 127 -1.71 -21.35 7.48
CA TRP A 127 -1.92 -22.44 6.54
C TRP A 127 -2.57 -22.00 5.23
N ASN A 128 -3.27 -20.86 5.27
CA ASN A 128 -3.93 -20.27 4.11
C ASN A 128 -3.01 -19.22 3.48
N PHE A 129 -2.09 -19.65 2.63
CA PHE A 129 -1.25 -18.75 1.85
C PHE A 129 -1.31 -19.08 0.37
N SER A 130 -1.13 -18.07 -0.47
CA SER A 130 -1.03 -18.18 -1.92
C SER A 130 0.22 -17.48 -2.43
N LEU A 131 0.75 -17.96 -3.55
CA LEU A 131 1.86 -17.33 -4.26
C LEU A 131 1.27 -16.47 -5.37
N ALA A 132 1.62 -15.18 -5.36
CA ALA A 132 1.25 -14.29 -6.44
C ALA A 132 2.21 -14.48 -7.62
N THR A 133 1.63 -14.61 -8.81
CA THR A 133 2.34 -14.68 -10.09
C THR A 133 1.81 -13.61 -11.03
N ASP A 134 2.63 -13.16 -11.97
CA ASP A 134 2.22 -12.18 -12.96
C ASP A 134 1.73 -12.91 -14.23
N ASN A 135 0.57 -12.50 -14.73
CA ASN A 135 -0.05 -13.03 -15.95
C ASN A 135 0.14 -12.05 -17.12
N SER A 136 1.37 -11.60 -17.35
CA SER A 136 1.67 -10.58 -18.36
C SER A 136 1.66 -11.09 -19.83
N GLU A 137 1.33 -12.36 -20.08
CA GLU A 137 1.19 -12.91 -21.44
C GLU A 137 -0.28 -12.98 -21.90
N GLY A 138 -0.92 -11.83 -22.04
CA GLY A 138 -2.31 -11.77 -22.51
C GLY A 138 -2.65 -10.52 -23.32
N LYS A 139 -1.65 -9.85 -23.91
CA LYS A 139 -1.88 -8.75 -24.86
C LYS A 139 -0.84 -8.82 -25.98
N GLU A 140 -1.09 -9.68 -26.93
CA GLU A 140 -0.78 -9.47 -28.34
C GLU A 140 -2.08 -9.47 -29.12
#